data_d3899d5db13d84344bb470235aba11ff
#
_entry.id   d3899d5db13d84344bb470235aba11ff
#
_cell.length_a   1.000
_cell.length_b   1.000
_cell.length_c   1.000
_cell.angle_alpha   90.00
_cell.angle_beta   90.00
_cell.angle_gamma   90.00
#
_symmetry.space_group_name_H-M   'P 1'
#
loop_
_entity.id
_entity.type
_entity.pdbx_description
1 polymer ?
#
loop_
_entity_poly.entity_id
_entity_poly.type
_entity_poly.pdbx_seq_one_letter_code
_entity_poly.pdbx_strand_id
1 'polypeptide(L)'
;SFTVYENADKLEKEMLRVAPEDGREIKKFTADIKKFSEMHPGAAETGIFEKASGFLKIIPALISMIKYAVMDVRKFKKRFKNPFLSLAMGKIFGNIEEFTALGLVFTLAWMHERNAGYPVGGSLEFINSIEERYLQLGGEVFYNSAVDKIIVEDGRAAGVKLNNGGVIKADTVISAADGHKTIYDMLEGKFKDKKIDRIYSSFRRFPSIMQVSMGAAMDFAGRPQSIDFPLDKPITAGDGVNDRMSLRIYAFDKTMAPEGCTALTTYLAGDFEYWTKLRVNDKKKYDEEKKRIAAEVIETVDKKFPGFGKSVEVTDVATPATYERYTGNWMGSFEGWLMTPKTMLTKIPDTLPGLKDFYMIGQWVMPGGGLPSGLMTGKEVIKKLCGLDGIQFTVNKP
;
A
#
# COMPACT_ATOMS: atom_id res chain seq x y z
N SER A 1 -23.67 0.63 14.52
CA SER A 1 -22.75 0.95 13.41
C SER A 1 -21.92 2.20 13.73
N PHE A 2 -20.75 2.28 13.13
CA PHE A 2 -19.81 3.40 13.26
C PHE A 2 -19.31 3.77 11.86
N THR A 3 -19.29 5.05 11.54
CA THR A 3 -18.82 5.56 10.26
C THR A 3 -17.49 6.30 10.42
N VAL A 4 -16.48 5.88 9.68
CA VAL A 4 -15.22 6.63 9.57
C VAL A 4 -15.42 7.71 8.51
N TYR A 5 -15.55 8.96 8.95
CA TYR A 5 -15.68 10.11 8.06
C TYR A 5 -14.30 10.66 7.66
N GLU A 6 -14.16 11.10 6.43
CA GLU A 6 -12.98 11.82 5.95
C GLU A 6 -12.79 13.15 6.68
N ASN A 7 -13.90 13.85 6.95
CA ASN A 7 -13.90 15.12 7.67
C ASN A 7 -13.73 14.90 9.18
N ALA A 8 -12.69 15.47 9.79
CA ALA A 8 -12.34 15.29 11.20
C ALA A 8 -13.44 15.75 12.18
N ASP A 9 -14.23 16.80 11.84
CA ASP A 9 -15.33 17.27 12.71
C ASP A 9 -16.52 16.30 12.69
N LYS A 10 -16.81 15.72 11.52
CA LYS A 10 -17.85 14.67 11.40
C LYS A 10 -17.40 13.40 12.11
N LEU A 11 -16.13 13.04 11.98
CA LEU A 11 -15.54 11.90 12.68
C LEU A 11 -15.60 12.08 14.19
N GLU A 12 -15.27 13.27 14.72
CA GLU A 12 -15.38 13.58 16.14
C GLU A 12 -16.79 13.38 16.67
N LYS A 13 -17.78 13.94 15.97
CA LYS A 13 -19.20 13.80 16.35
C LYS A 13 -19.64 12.33 16.38
N GLU A 14 -19.25 11.56 15.40
CA GLU A 14 -19.59 10.14 15.31
C GLU A 14 -18.90 9.32 16.41
N MET A 15 -17.62 9.58 16.68
CA MET A 15 -16.89 8.94 17.78
C MET A 15 -17.52 9.27 19.14
N LEU A 16 -17.88 10.53 19.39
CA LEU A 16 -18.55 10.96 20.62
C LEU A 16 -19.96 10.37 20.76
N ARG A 17 -20.68 10.17 19.67
CA ARG A 17 -21.98 9.49 19.66
C ARG A 17 -21.88 8.04 20.16
N VAL A 18 -20.80 7.36 19.77
CA VAL A 18 -20.58 5.94 20.09
C VAL A 18 -19.91 5.75 21.44
N ALA A 19 -18.99 6.64 21.82
CA ALA A 19 -18.14 6.51 23.01
C ALA A 19 -17.95 7.87 23.71
N PRO A 20 -19.00 8.45 24.32
CA PRO A 20 -18.91 9.74 25.00
C PRO A 20 -17.93 9.71 26.18
N GLU A 21 -17.72 8.55 26.81
CA GLU A 21 -16.76 8.32 27.89
C GLU A 21 -15.29 8.53 27.46
N ASP A 22 -14.99 8.43 26.17
CA ASP A 22 -13.67 8.64 25.59
C ASP A 22 -13.47 10.08 25.06
N GLY A 23 -14.36 11.01 25.41
CA GLY A 23 -14.41 12.34 24.82
C GLY A 23 -13.10 13.13 24.84
N ARG A 24 -12.27 12.98 25.89
CA ARG A 24 -10.95 13.64 25.96
C ARG A 24 -9.99 13.08 24.91
N GLU A 25 -9.95 11.78 24.72
CA GLU A 25 -9.06 11.13 23.78
C GLU A 25 -9.51 11.35 22.33
N ILE A 26 -10.84 11.33 22.10
CA ILE A 26 -11.44 11.61 20.80
C ILE A 26 -11.08 13.02 20.32
N LYS A 27 -11.35 14.05 21.16
CA LYS A 27 -11.03 15.45 20.84
C LYS A 27 -9.55 15.67 20.56
N LYS A 28 -8.68 14.98 21.33
CA LYS A 28 -7.24 15.05 21.09
C LYS A 28 -6.85 14.43 19.76
N PHE A 29 -7.39 13.26 19.44
CA PHE A 29 -7.10 12.55 18.19
C PHE A 29 -7.55 13.36 16.96
N THR A 30 -8.77 13.91 16.98
CA THR A 30 -9.29 14.71 15.86
C THR A 30 -8.61 16.06 15.72
N ALA A 31 -8.17 16.67 16.84
CA ALA A 31 -7.31 17.85 16.81
C ALA A 31 -5.93 17.56 16.20
N ASP A 32 -5.32 16.39 16.50
CA ASP A 32 -4.06 15.99 15.88
C ASP A 32 -4.23 15.72 14.37
N ILE A 33 -5.37 15.16 13.92
CA ILE A 33 -5.70 15.03 12.49
C ILE A 33 -5.71 16.41 11.82
N LYS A 34 -6.44 17.38 12.34
CA LYS A 34 -6.51 18.74 11.80
C LYS A 34 -5.14 19.41 11.76
N LYS A 35 -4.37 19.26 12.82
CA LYS A 35 -3.02 19.83 12.90
C LYS A 35 -2.07 19.21 11.85
N PHE A 36 -2.18 17.92 11.57
CA PHE A 36 -1.35 17.25 10.59
C PHE A 36 -1.83 17.52 9.15
N SER A 37 -3.09 17.86 8.96
CA SER A 37 -3.60 18.27 7.65
C SER A 37 -2.98 19.58 7.15
N GLU A 38 -2.61 20.48 8.07
CA GLU A 38 -1.89 21.71 7.75
C GLU A 38 -0.41 21.47 7.34
N MET A 39 0.11 20.26 7.56
CA MET A 39 1.49 19.89 7.24
C MET A 39 1.59 19.27 5.84
N HIS A 40 1.80 20.07 4.82
CA HIS A 40 1.99 19.57 3.46
C HIS A 40 3.30 18.81 3.32
N PRO A 41 3.32 17.65 2.61
CA PRO A 41 4.56 16.90 2.36
C PRO A 41 5.68 17.69 1.67
N GLY A 42 5.34 18.77 0.97
CA GLY A 42 6.31 19.69 0.33
C GLY A 42 6.71 20.90 1.17
N ALA A 43 6.19 21.07 2.38
CA ALA A 43 6.49 22.26 3.20
C ALA A 43 7.98 22.38 3.57
N ALA A 44 8.68 21.26 3.68
CA ALA A 44 10.13 21.24 3.90
C ALA A 44 10.94 21.78 2.69
N GLU A 45 10.39 21.69 1.48
CA GLU A 45 11.04 22.14 0.24
C GLU A 45 10.79 23.62 -0.04
N THR A 46 9.80 24.25 0.60
CA THR A 46 9.38 25.64 0.32
C THR A 46 10.05 26.68 1.21
N GLY A 47 11.10 26.32 1.99
CA GLY A 47 11.81 27.27 2.84
C GLY A 47 11.00 27.84 4.02
N ILE A 48 9.82 27.27 4.31
CA ILE A 48 8.97 27.68 5.45
C ILE A 48 9.71 27.50 6.79
N PHE A 49 10.72 26.62 6.82
CA PHE A 49 11.58 26.39 7.99
C PHE A 49 12.63 27.48 8.23
N GLU A 50 12.86 28.39 7.28
CA GLU A 50 13.92 29.41 7.40
C GLU A 50 13.58 30.58 8.35
N LYS A 51 12.30 30.74 8.73
CA LYS A 51 11.91 31.74 9.71
C LYS A 51 11.79 31.12 11.10
N ALA A 52 12.58 31.58 12.07
CA ALA A 52 12.59 31.11 13.46
C ALA A 52 11.17 31.09 14.12
N SER A 53 10.31 32.05 13.73
CA SER A 53 8.90 32.06 14.17
C SER A 53 8.04 30.89 13.63
N GLY A 54 8.40 30.34 12.45
CA GLY A 54 7.75 29.16 11.88
C GLY A 54 8.14 27.88 12.62
N PHE A 55 9.40 27.75 13.04
CA PHE A 55 9.92 26.59 13.75
C PHE A 55 9.21 26.36 15.11
N LEU A 56 9.01 27.42 15.90
CA LEU A 56 8.30 27.33 17.19
C LEU A 56 6.85 26.82 17.06
N LYS A 57 6.17 27.16 15.97
CA LYS A 57 4.79 26.68 15.70
C LYS A 57 4.73 25.18 15.33
N ILE A 58 5.83 24.63 14.82
CA ILE A 58 5.89 23.23 14.36
C ILE A 58 6.26 22.26 15.52
N ILE A 59 6.93 22.74 16.57
CA ILE A 59 7.36 21.89 17.70
C ILE A 59 6.23 21.02 18.27
N PRO A 60 5.02 21.56 18.59
CA PRO A 60 3.94 20.73 19.12
C PRO A 60 3.46 19.66 18.13
N ALA A 61 3.57 19.91 16.80
CA ALA A 61 3.26 18.92 15.78
C ALA A 61 4.32 17.81 15.73
N LEU A 62 5.61 18.16 15.77
CA LEU A 62 6.70 17.19 15.81
C LEU A 62 6.64 16.27 17.03
N ILE A 63 6.29 16.80 18.22
CA ILE A 63 6.10 15.98 19.42
C ILE A 63 4.95 14.98 19.21
N SER A 64 3.83 15.42 18.65
CA SER A 64 2.71 14.52 18.33
C SER A 64 3.11 13.49 17.27
N MET A 65 3.85 13.88 16.23
CA MET A 65 4.36 12.97 15.20
C MET A 65 5.26 11.88 15.79
N ILE A 66 6.24 12.26 16.61
CA ILE A 66 7.13 11.29 17.28
C ILE A 66 6.31 10.31 18.13
N LYS A 67 5.34 10.81 18.90
CA LYS A 67 4.48 9.97 19.73
C LYS A 67 3.72 8.93 18.91
N TYR A 68 3.16 9.31 17.76
CA TYR A 68 2.45 8.39 16.88
C TYR A 68 3.42 7.50 16.08
N ALA A 69 4.61 7.98 15.73
CA ALA A 69 5.62 7.19 15.02
C ALA A 69 6.16 6.00 15.81
N VAL A 70 6.30 6.16 17.15
CA VAL A 70 6.79 5.09 18.03
C VAL A 70 5.68 4.17 18.56
N MET A 71 4.44 4.40 18.15
CA MET A 71 3.25 3.66 18.58
C MET A 71 2.64 2.91 17.41
N ASP A 72 2.37 1.62 17.56
CA ASP A 72 1.56 0.85 16.62
C ASP A 72 0.04 1.03 16.88
N VAL A 73 -0.78 0.61 15.92
CA VAL A 73 -2.25 0.68 16.02
C VAL A 73 -2.77 -0.17 17.19
N ARG A 74 -2.09 -1.28 17.53
CA ARG A 74 -2.42 -2.14 18.68
C ARG A 74 -2.34 -1.38 20.00
N LYS A 75 -1.32 -0.55 20.19
CA LYS A 75 -1.19 0.32 21.36
C LYS A 75 -2.13 1.51 21.28
N PHE A 76 -2.30 2.08 20.09
CA PHE A 76 -3.16 3.23 19.87
C PHE A 76 -4.62 2.94 20.22
N LYS A 77 -5.20 1.85 19.73
CA LYS A 77 -6.61 1.49 20.00
C LYS A 77 -6.91 1.30 21.49
N LYS A 78 -5.93 0.87 22.31
CA LYS A 78 -6.08 0.71 23.77
C LYS A 78 -6.24 2.03 24.53
N ARG A 79 -6.10 3.18 23.87
CA ARG A 79 -6.34 4.48 24.48
C ARG A 79 -7.84 4.78 24.60
N PHE A 80 -8.67 4.07 23.85
CA PHE A 80 -10.12 4.14 23.92
C PHE A 80 -10.64 3.08 24.91
N LYS A 81 -11.44 3.51 25.89
CA LYS A 81 -12.04 2.66 26.92
C LYS A 81 -13.21 1.86 26.37
N ASN A 82 -13.98 2.49 25.46
CA ASN A 82 -15.10 1.84 24.80
C ASN A 82 -14.61 0.67 23.93
N PRO A 83 -15.06 -0.58 24.21
CA PRO A 83 -14.55 -1.75 23.49
C PRO A 83 -14.88 -1.72 22.00
N PHE A 84 -16.07 -1.19 21.64
CA PHE A 84 -16.49 -1.10 20.25
C PHE A 84 -15.65 -0.07 19.48
N LEU A 85 -15.42 1.13 20.06
CA LEU A 85 -14.58 2.14 19.43
C LEU A 85 -13.12 1.67 19.33
N SER A 86 -12.60 1.05 20.37
CA SER A 86 -11.26 0.43 20.35
C SER A 86 -11.12 -0.60 19.22
N LEU A 87 -12.11 -1.48 19.05
CA LEU A 87 -12.15 -2.44 17.94
C LEU A 87 -12.18 -1.72 16.59
N ALA A 88 -13.06 -0.75 16.41
CA ALA A 88 -13.21 0.00 15.16
C ALA A 88 -11.91 0.71 14.76
N MET A 89 -11.25 1.38 15.71
CA MET A 89 -9.97 2.05 15.47
C MET A 89 -8.85 1.08 15.07
N GLY A 90 -8.88 -0.15 15.58
CA GLY A 90 -7.95 -1.21 15.19
C GLY A 90 -8.17 -1.76 13.77
N LYS A 91 -9.32 -1.49 13.15
CA LYS A 91 -9.73 -2.05 11.86
C LYS A 91 -9.66 -1.07 10.67
N ILE A 92 -9.35 0.20 10.90
CA ILE A 92 -9.30 1.23 9.83
C ILE A 92 -8.34 0.82 8.71
N PHE A 93 -7.21 0.19 9.04
CA PHE A 93 -6.27 -0.39 8.05
C PHE A 93 -6.37 -1.93 7.97
N GLY A 94 -7.59 -2.47 8.01
CA GLY A 94 -7.81 -3.91 8.03
C GLY A 94 -7.31 -4.54 9.34
N ASN A 95 -6.66 -5.70 9.25
CA ASN A 95 -6.17 -6.43 10.43
C ASN A 95 -4.67 -6.19 10.72
N ILE A 96 -4.09 -5.09 10.22
CA ILE A 96 -2.65 -4.82 10.35
C ILE A 96 -2.40 -3.93 11.57
N GLU A 97 -2.53 -4.51 12.75
CA GLU A 97 -2.37 -3.79 14.03
C GLU A 97 -0.91 -3.35 14.34
N GLU A 98 0.07 -3.89 13.64
CA GLU A 98 1.48 -3.52 13.78
C GLU A 98 1.86 -2.26 12.98
N PHE A 99 0.94 -1.77 12.15
CA PHE A 99 1.11 -0.53 11.43
C PHE A 99 1.27 0.65 12.39
N THR A 100 2.13 1.62 12.06
CA THR A 100 2.32 2.79 12.93
C THR A 100 1.05 3.64 13.02
N ALA A 101 0.72 4.11 14.22
CA ALA A 101 -0.39 5.05 14.41
C ALA A 101 -0.17 6.37 13.66
N LEU A 102 1.09 6.73 13.36
CA LEU A 102 1.40 7.90 12.54
C LEU A 102 0.81 7.78 11.14
N GLY A 103 0.94 6.60 10.50
CA GLY A 103 0.35 6.36 9.18
C GLY A 103 -1.17 6.51 9.20
N LEU A 104 -1.84 6.01 10.26
CA LEU A 104 -3.28 6.20 10.44
C LEU A 104 -3.65 7.68 10.50
N VAL A 105 -2.98 8.46 11.36
CA VAL A 105 -3.30 9.88 11.55
C VAL A 105 -3.03 10.69 10.28
N PHE A 106 -1.91 10.44 9.58
CA PHE A 106 -1.61 11.12 8.32
C PHE A 106 -2.61 10.79 7.21
N THR A 107 -3.01 9.52 7.08
CA THR A 107 -4.03 9.16 6.08
C THR A 107 -5.33 9.93 6.32
N LEU A 108 -5.81 9.98 7.57
CA LEU A 108 -7.02 10.73 7.91
C LEU A 108 -6.84 12.25 7.75
N ALA A 109 -5.63 12.77 8.00
CA ALA A 109 -5.29 14.17 7.80
C ALA A 109 -5.34 14.55 6.31
N TRP A 110 -4.74 13.75 5.44
CA TRP A 110 -4.78 13.98 3.99
C TRP A 110 -6.18 13.81 3.41
N MET A 111 -6.98 12.89 3.94
CA MET A 111 -8.39 12.76 3.58
C MET A 111 -9.19 13.99 4.02
N HIS A 112 -8.92 14.53 5.21
CA HIS A 112 -9.54 15.76 5.72
C HIS A 112 -9.32 16.96 4.79
N GLU A 113 -8.09 17.12 4.29
CA GLU A 113 -7.70 18.15 3.32
C GLU A 113 -8.03 17.78 1.86
N ARG A 114 -8.66 16.64 1.61
CA ARG A 114 -8.96 16.14 0.26
C ARG A 114 -7.72 15.97 -0.63
N ASN A 115 -6.56 15.73 -0.01
CA ASN A 115 -5.29 15.45 -0.68
C ASN A 115 -5.02 13.94 -0.87
N ALA A 116 -5.83 13.08 -0.25
CA ALA A 116 -5.83 11.65 -0.47
C ALA A 116 -7.21 11.25 -1.00
N GLY A 117 -7.23 10.68 -2.18
CA GLY A 117 -8.45 10.24 -2.85
C GLY A 117 -8.20 9.02 -3.70
N TYR A 118 -9.28 8.49 -4.23
CA TYR A 118 -9.24 7.42 -5.22
C TYR A 118 -9.14 8.05 -6.62
N PRO A 119 -8.18 7.65 -7.48
CA PRO A 119 -8.13 8.14 -8.85
C PRO A 119 -9.32 7.57 -9.64
N VAL A 120 -10.20 8.43 -10.14
CA VAL A 120 -11.31 8.02 -11.00
C VAL A 120 -10.75 7.36 -12.26
N GLY A 121 -11.31 6.22 -12.66
CA GLY A 121 -10.74 5.37 -13.70
C GLY A 121 -9.85 4.24 -13.17
N GLY A 122 -9.58 4.25 -11.86
CA GLY A 122 -8.77 3.23 -11.19
C GLY A 122 -7.27 3.38 -11.40
N SER A 123 -6.54 2.37 -10.96
CA SER A 123 -5.07 2.39 -11.03
C SER A 123 -4.52 2.27 -12.44
N LEU A 124 -5.23 1.63 -13.36
CA LEU A 124 -4.78 1.44 -14.74
C LEU A 124 -4.74 2.78 -15.49
N GLU A 125 -5.82 3.55 -15.46
CA GLU A 125 -5.87 4.87 -16.12
C GLU A 125 -4.86 5.85 -15.51
N PHE A 126 -4.65 5.77 -14.20
CA PHE A 126 -3.63 6.56 -13.53
C PHE A 126 -2.22 6.23 -14.04
N ILE A 127 -1.87 4.96 -14.18
CA ILE A 127 -0.55 4.53 -14.67
C ILE A 127 -0.40 4.82 -16.17
N ASN A 128 -1.45 4.58 -16.97
CA ASN A 128 -1.45 4.92 -18.41
C ASN A 128 -1.14 6.40 -18.65
N SER A 129 -1.71 7.29 -17.83
CA SER A 129 -1.42 8.74 -17.92
C SER A 129 0.05 9.07 -17.65
N ILE A 130 0.69 8.37 -16.71
CA ILE A 130 2.13 8.53 -16.41
C ILE A 130 2.98 7.98 -17.57
N GLU A 131 2.63 6.80 -18.07
CA GLU A 131 3.31 6.17 -19.22
C GLU A 131 3.24 7.03 -20.46
N GLU A 132 2.05 7.51 -20.81
CA GLU A 132 1.85 8.41 -21.95
C GLU A 132 2.76 9.64 -21.85
N ARG A 133 2.80 10.26 -20.65
CA ARG A 133 3.67 11.41 -20.43
C ARG A 133 5.15 11.05 -20.54
N TYR A 134 5.57 9.89 -20.06
CA TYR A 134 6.94 9.40 -20.17
C TYR A 134 7.36 9.20 -21.63
N LEU A 135 6.49 8.58 -22.44
CA LEU A 135 6.71 8.38 -23.87
C LEU A 135 6.77 9.71 -24.65
N GLN A 136 5.89 10.68 -24.33
CA GLN A 136 5.93 12.04 -24.92
C GLN A 136 7.24 12.78 -24.63
N LEU A 137 7.90 12.46 -23.51
CA LEU A 137 9.21 13.02 -23.14
C LEU A 137 10.38 12.26 -23.79
N GLY A 138 10.13 11.29 -24.66
CA GLY A 138 11.16 10.50 -25.34
C GLY A 138 11.64 9.27 -24.57
N GLY A 139 10.93 8.89 -23.51
CA GLY A 139 11.20 7.63 -22.82
C GLY A 139 10.73 6.41 -23.63
N GLU A 140 11.25 5.24 -23.33
CA GLU A 140 10.89 3.99 -23.98
C GLU A 140 10.40 2.97 -22.96
N VAL A 141 9.34 2.23 -23.29
CA VAL A 141 8.77 1.17 -22.45
C VAL A 141 8.82 -0.16 -23.18
N PHE A 142 9.41 -1.17 -22.57
CA PHE A 142 9.53 -2.51 -23.13
C PHE A 142 8.70 -3.51 -22.32
N TYR A 143 7.53 -3.87 -22.81
CA TYR A 143 6.69 -4.91 -22.22
C TYR A 143 7.25 -6.30 -22.49
N ASN A 144 6.83 -7.28 -21.69
CA ASN A 144 7.28 -8.68 -21.79
C ASN A 144 8.81 -8.83 -21.72
N SER A 145 9.48 -7.89 -21.05
CA SER A 145 10.93 -7.78 -20.98
C SER A 145 11.42 -7.97 -19.55
N ALA A 146 11.11 -9.14 -18.98
CA ALA A 146 11.50 -9.45 -17.60
C ALA A 146 13.03 -9.52 -17.47
N VAL A 147 13.55 -8.75 -16.51
CA VAL A 147 14.98 -8.74 -16.17
C VAL A 147 15.33 -9.98 -15.35
N ASP A 148 16.33 -10.73 -15.80
CA ASP A 148 16.91 -11.88 -15.12
C ASP A 148 18.06 -11.48 -14.20
N LYS A 149 19.00 -10.66 -14.73
CA LYS A 149 20.21 -10.23 -14.00
C LYS A 149 20.54 -8.77 -14.24
N ILE A 150 21.17 -8.14 -13.27
CA ILE A 150 21.85 -6.87 -13.41
C ILE A 150 23.29 -7.15 -13.77
N ILE A 151 23.74 -6.58 -14.90
CA ILE A 151 25.11 -6.73 -15.38
C ILE A 151 26.01 -5.81 -14.59
N VAL A 152 27.09 -6.35 -14.04
CA VAL A 152 28.09 -5.58 -13.29
C VAL A 152 29.46 -5.74 -13.96
N GLU A 153 30.08 -4.60 -14.30
CA GLU A 153 31.43 -4.50 -14.87
C GLU A 153 32.26 -3.58 -13.96
N ASP A 154 33.40 -4.03 -13.48
CA ASP A 154 34.31 -3.26 -12.61
C ASP A 154 33.65 -2.60 -11.38
N GLY A 155 32.68 -3.29 -10.76
CA GLY A 155 31.94 -2.78 -9.60
C GLY A 155 30.90 -1.71 -9.93
N ARG A 156 30.52 -1.55 -11.20
CA ARG A 156 29.49 -0.63 -11.69
C ARG A 156 28.36 -1.40 -12.35
N ALA A 157 27.11 -0.98 -12.13
CA ALA A 157 26.00 -1.48 -12.92
C ALA A 157 26.12 -0.96 -14.36
N ALA A 158 26.17 -1.87 -15.33
CA ALA A 158 26.41 -1.57 -16.74
C ALA A 158 25.24 -1.95 -17.65
N GLY A 159 24.11 -2.36 -17.07
CA GLY A 159 22.91 -2.74 -17.80
C GLY A 159 22.18 -3.91 -17.18
N VAL A 160 21.30 -4.53 -17.96
CA VAL A 160 20.47 -5.66 -17.55
C VAL A 160 20.48 -6.77 -18.60
N LYS A 161 20.33 -8.01 -18.13
CA LYS A 161 20.08 -9.18 -18.97
C LYS A 161 18.63 -9.61 -18.80
N LEU A 162 17.93 -9.81 -19.90
CA LEU A 162 16.54 -10.25 -19.94
C LEU A 162 16.44 -11.79 -19.90
N ASN A 163 15.30 -12.30 -19.47
CA ASN A 163 15.00 -13.74 -19.44
C ASN A 163 15.10 -14.42 -20.82
N ASN A 164 14.86 -13.67 -21.90
CA ASN A 164 15.00 -14.15 -23.27
C ASN A 164 16.45 -14.13 -23.79
N GLY A 165 17.41 -13.76 -22.95
CA GLY A 165 18.83 -13.66 -23.30
C GLY A 165 19.26 -12.30 -23.84
N GLY A 166 18.33 -11.38 -24.13
CA GLY A 166 18.64 -10.01 -24.57
C GLY A 166 19.43 -9.25 -23.50
N VAL A 167 20.28 -8.32 -23.97
CA VAL A 167 21.10 -7.45 -23.12
C VAL A 167 20.80 -5.99 -23.45
N ILE A 168 20.53 -5.19 -22.42
CA ILE A 168 20.37 -3.74 -22.53
C ILE A 168 21.48 -3.09 -21.71
N LYS A 169 22.37 -2.36 -22.36
CA LYS A 169 23.43 -1.59 -21.71
C LYS A 169 22.90 -0.25 -21.24
N ALA A 170 23.43 0.23 -20.11
CA ALA A 170 23.07 1.52 -19.54
C ALA A 170 24.19 2.05 -18.65
N ASP A 171 24.31 3.38 -18.54
CA ASP A 171 25.26 4.05 -17.66
C ASP A 171 24.79 4.03 -16.20
N THR A 172 23.49 3.91 -15.98
CA THR A 172 22.88 3.81 -14.64
C THR A 172 21.70 2.84 -14.68
N VAL A 173 21.60 2.01 -13.66
CA VAL A 173 20.46 1.08 -13.47
C VAL A 173 19.67 1.48 -12.23
N ILE A 174 18.37 1.68 -12.40
CA ILE A 174 17.43 1.96 -11.31
C ILE A 174 16.45 0.80 -11.18
N SER A 175 16.49 0.07 -10.06
CA SER A 175 15.55 -1.01 -9.79
C SER A 175 14.33 -0.49 -9.05
N ALA A 176 13.16 -0.55 -9.68
CA ALA A 176 11.86 -0.38 -9.05
C ALA A 176 11.18 -1.74 -8.75
N ALA A 177 11.90 -2.84 -8.99
CA ALA A 177 11.43 -4.19 -8.75
C ALA A 177 11.43 -4.56 -7.26
N ASP A 178 11.00 -5.80 -6.96
CA ASP A 178 11.10 -6.36 -5.62
C ASP A 178 12.53 -6.31 -5.09
N GLY A 179 12.70 -5.81 -3.87
CA GLY A 179 14.04 -5.60 -3.31
C GLY A 179 14.78 -6.88 -2.97
N HIS A 180 14.06 -7.94 -2.52
CA HIS A 180 14.67 -9.25 -2.28
C HIS A 180 15.15 -9.85 -3.60
N LYS A 181 14.32 -9.87 -4.60
CA LYS A 181 14.65 -10.37 -5.94
C LYS A 181 15.81 -9.59 -6.56
N THR A 182 15.81 -8.27 -6.42
CA THR A 182 16.91 -7.43 -6.91
C THR A 182 18.25 -7.80 -6.26
N ILE A 183 18.28 -7.89 -4.93
CA ILE A 183 19.54 -8.09 -4.19
C ILE A 183 20.02 -9.54 -4.26
N TYR A 184 19.10 -10.50 -4.02
CA TYR A 184 19.51 -11.90 -3.81
C TYR A 184 19.46 -12.72 -5.09
N ASP A 185 18.60 -12.37 -6.07
CA ASP A 185 18.48 -13.10 -7.33
C ASP A 185 19.23 -12.38 -8.45
N MET A 186 18.82 -11.15 -8.82
CA MET A 186 19.41 -10.41 -9.96
C MET A 186 20.89 -10.04 -9.74
N LEU A 187 21.30 -9.76 -8.50
CA LEU A 187 22.68 -9.45 -8.08
C LEU A 187 23.36 -10.61 -7.34
N GLU A 188 22.69 -11.78 -7.22
CA GLU A 188 23.24 -13.01 -6.62
C GLU A 188 23.74 -12.82 -5.17
N GLY A 189 23.18 -11.83 -4.43
CA GLY A 189 23.60 -11.51 -3.06
C GLY A 189 25.01 -10.95 -2.90
N LYS A 190 25.68 -10.56 -3.98
CA LYS A 190 27.10 -10.13 -3.99
C LYS A 190 27.32 -8.75 -3.35
N PHE A 191 26.29 -7.87 -3.40
CA PHE A 191 26.39 -6.48 -2.99
C PHE A 191 25.53 -6.19 -1.74
N LYS A 192 25.64 -7.04 -0.73
CA LYS A 192 24.94 -6.87 0.55
C LYS A 192 25.91 -6.83 1.72
N ASP A 193 25.49 -6.21 2.80
CA ASP A 193 26.20 -6.16 4.06
C ASP A 193 25.32 -6.67 5.22
N LYS A 194 25.89 -6.68 6.44
CA LYS A 194 25.17 -7.07 7.65
C LYS A 194 23.91 -6.22 7.92
N LYS A 195 23.89 -4.97 7.45
CA LYS A 195 22.72 -4.09 7.61
C LYS A 195 21.57 -4.54 6.71
N ILE A 196 21.88 -4.85 5.45
CA ILE A 196 20.90 -5.35 4.48
C ILE A 196 20.35 -6.70 4.95
N ASP A 197 21.23 -7.65 5.33
CA ASP A 197 20.79 -8.95 5.84
C ASP A 197 19.90 -8.80 7.09
N ARG A 198 20.21 -7.87 7.99
CA ARG A 198 19.37 -7.55 9.15
C ARG A 198 18.01 -6.98 8.77
N ILE A 199 17.93 -6.13 7.76
CA ILE A 199 16.66 -5.59 7.26
C ILE A 199 15.79 -6.74 6.74
N TYR A 200 16.30 -7.56 5.83
CA TYR A 200 15.54 -8.65 5.21
C TYR A 200 15.18 -9.79 6.18
N SER A 201 15.96 -10.01 7.22
CA SER A 201 15.65 -11.02 8.25
C SER A 201 14.72 -10.54 9.36
N SER A 202 14.60 -9.22 9.60
CA SER A 202 13.94 -8.71 10.80
C SER A 202 12.82 -7.69 10.56
N PHE A 203 12.68 -7.16 9.35
CA PHE A 203 11.58 -6.25 9.02
C PHE A 203 10.35 -7.05 8.63
N ARG A 204 9.19 -6.50 8.98
CA ARG A 204 7.90 -7.03 8.55
C ARG A 204 7.57 -6.45 7.19
N ARG A 205 7.25 -7.29 6.24
CA ARG A 205 6.59 -6.90 4.99
C ARG A 205 5.08 -6.85 5.20
N PHE A 206 4.37 -6.21 4.30
CA PHE A 206 2.93 -6.34 4.23
C PHE A 206 2.53 -7.82 4.06
N PRO A 207 1.40 -8.25 4.61
CA PRO A 207 0.98 -9.64 4.53
C PRO A 207 0.68 -10.05 3.09
N SER A 208 0.73 -11.35 2.85
CA SER A 208 0.10 -11.94 1.67
C SER A 208 -1.41 -11.93 1.84
N ILE A 209 -2.12 -11.63 0.79
CA ILE A 209 -3.57 -11.55 0.78
C ILE A 209 -4.16 -12.35 -0.37
N MET A 210 -5.42 -12.69 -0.22
CA MET A 210 -6.27 -13.17 -1.29
C MET A 210 -7.31 -12.11 -1.60
N GLN A 211 -7.51 -11.81 -2.87
CA GLN A 211 -8.53 -10.86 -3.32
C GLN A 211 -9.63 -11.60 -4.06
N VAL A 212 -10.87 -11.33 -3.69
CA VAL A 212 -12.06 -11.76 -4.45
C VAL A 212 -12.71 -10.52 -5.03
N SER A 213 -12.77 -10.45 -6.35
CA SER A 213 -13.39 -9.38 -7.12
C SER A 213 -14.67 -9.89 -7.77
N MET A 214 -15.72 -9.09 -7.73
CA MET A 214 -17.05 -9.44 -8.22
C MET A 214 -17.62 -8.30 -9.03
N GLY A 215 -18.20 -8.58 -10.19
CA GLY A 215 -19.06 -7.67 -10.93
C GLY A 215 -20.49 -8.16 -10.85
N ALA A 216 -21.41 -7.30 -10.44
CA ALA A 216 -22.78 -7.66 -10.20
C ALA A 216 -23.75 -6.68 -10.91
N ALA A 217 -24.79 -7.21 -11.57
CA ALA A 217 -25.91 -6.45 -12.11
C ALA A 217 -26.85 -6.01 -10.97
N MET A 218 -26.29 -5.21 -10.05
CA MET A 218 -26.98 -4.64 -8.89
C MET A 218 -26.41 -3.26 -8.61
N ASP A 219 -27.29 -2.27 -8.44
CA ASP A 219 -26.88 -0.90 -8.11
C ASP A 219 -26.64 -0.74 -6.61
N PHE A 220 -25.47 -0.23 -6.27
CA PHE A 220 -25.04 0.12 -4.91
C PHE A 220 -24.92 1.64 -4.71
N ALA A 221 -25.52 2.45 -5.56
CA ALA A 221 -25.48 3.91 -5.42
C ALA A 221 -25.92 4.35 -4.01
N GLY A 222 -25.22 5.33 -3.45
CA GLY A 222 -25.49 5.84 -2.11
C GLY A 222 -25.02 4.95 -0.96
N ARG A 223 -24.44 3.78 -1.23
CA ARG A 223 -23.81 2.93 -0.20
C ARG A 223 -22.41 3.47 0.15
N PRO A 224 -21.93 3.21 1.39
CA PRO A 224 -20.54 3.51 1.74
C PRO A 224 -19.55 2.81 0.81
N GLN A 225 -18.41 3.46 0.54
CA GLN A 225 -17.34 2.90 -0.30
C GLN A 225 -16.71 1.62 0.30
N SER A 226 -16.77 1.48 1.62
CA SER A 226 -16.27 0.29 2.30
C SER A 226 -17.16 -0.03 3.51
N ILE A 227 -17.42 -1.30 3.71
CA ILE A 227 -18.22 -1.81 4.83
C ILE A 227 -17.44 -2.94 5.47
N ASP A 228 -17.18 -2.85 6.78
CA ASP A 228 -16.60 -3.93 7.58
C ASP A 228 -17.65 -4.53 8.53
N PHE A 229 -17.78 -5.86 8.51
CA PHE A 229 -18.75 -6.56 9.34
C PHE A 229 -18.25 -7.94 9.76
N PRO A 230 -18.69 -8.47 10.94
CA PRO A 230 -18.35 -9.81 11.36
C PRO A 230 -19.06 -10.85 10.48
N LEU A 231 -18.44 -12.01 10.35
CA LEU A 231 -19.01 -13.18 9.65
C LEU A 231 -19.70 -14.10 10.64
N ASP A 232 -20.86 -14.65 10.26
CA ASP A 232 -21.55 -15.69 11.05
C ASP A 232 -20.70 -16.96 11.14
N LYS A 233 -20.01 -17.29 10.04
CA LYS A 233 -19.06 -18.40 9.93
C LYS A 233 -17.77 -17.89 9.32
N PRO A 234 -16.61 -18.13 9.94
CA PRO A 234 -15.34 -17.73 9.37
C PRO A 234 -15.08 -18.37 8.00
N ILE A 235 -14.50 -17.57 7.08
CA ILE A 235 -14.01 -18.07 5.79
C ILE A 235 -12.54 -18.43 5.95
N THR A 236 -12.17 -19.66 5.61
CA THR A 236 -10.79 -20.15 5.64
C THR A 236 -10.19 -20.12 4.24
N ALA A 237 -8.95 -19.63 4.13
CA ALA A 237 -8.18 -19.56 2.88
C ALA A 237 -6.75 -20.07 3.14
N GLY A 238 -6.54 -21.38 3.00
CA GLY A 238 -5.36 -22.05 3.55
C GLY A 238 -5.38 -21.98 5.08
N ASP A 239 -4.28 -21.52 5.69
CA ASP A 239 -4.18 -21.31 7.13
C ASP A 239 -4.80 -19.97 7.59
N GLY A 240 -5.20 -19.13 6.65
CA GLY A 240 -5.83 -17.84 6.94
C GLY A 240 -7.28 -18.03 7.40
N VAL A 241 -7.61 -17.57 8.61
CA VAL A 241 -8.96 -17.56 9.16
C VAL A 241 -9.49 -16.13 9.16
N ASN A 242 -10.61 -15.91 8.47
CA ASN A 242 -11.25 -14.60 8.34
C ASN A 242 -12.60 -14.63 9.04
N ASP A 243 -12.71 -13.98 10.19
CA ASP A 243 -13.92 -13.85 11.01
C ASP A 243 -14.71 -12.57 10.70
N ARG A 244 -14.19 -11.73 9.82
CA ARG A 244 -14.79 -10.49 9.34
C ARG A 244 -14.57 -10.33 7.85
N MET A 245 -15.42 -9.54 7.20
CA MET A 245 -15.27 -9.14 5.81
C MET A 245 -15.23 -7.62 5.71
N SER A 246 -14.23 -7.12 5.01
CA SER A 246 -14.17 -5.72 4.56
C SER A 246 -14.47 -5.68 3.08
N LEU A 247 -15.67 -5.25 2.73
CA LEU A 247 -16.17 -5.18 1.36
C LEU A 247 -15.99 -3.77 0.82
N ARG A 248 -15.26 -3.62 -0.28
CA ARG A 248 -15.15 -2.36 -1.04
C ARG A 248 -16.18 -2.35 -2.15
N ILE A 249 -16.87 -1.23 -2.31
CA ILE A 249 -17.98 -1.02 -3.25
C ILE A 249 -17.62 0.16 -4.15
N TYR A 250 -17.44 -0.07 -5.44
CA TYR A 250 -16.97 0.94 -6.38
C TYR A 250 -18.11 1.69 -7.10
N ALA A 251 -19.29 1.77 -6.50
CA ALA A 251 -20.44 2.48 -7.06
C ALA A 251 -20.21 4.01 -7.22
N PHE A 252 -19.19 4.56 -6.59
CA PHE A 252 -18.80 5.96 -6.73
C PHE A 252 -18.01 6.27 -8.02
N ASP A 253 -17.44 5.26 -8.67
CA ASP A 253 -16.69 5.38 -9.90
C ASP A 253 -17.42 4.67 -11.06
N LYS A 254 -18.05 5.43 -11.91
CA LYS A 254 -18.85 4.92 -13.03
C LYS A 254 -18.01 4.22 -14.11
N THR A 255 -16.69 4.36 -14.08
CA THR A 255 -15.79 3.70 -15.03
C THR A 255 -15.51 2.25 -14.66
N MET A 256 -15.81 1.84 -13.41
CA MET A 256 -15.49 0.52 -12.88
C MET A 256 -16.48 -0.58 -13.27
N ALA A 257 -17.68 -0.22 -13.75
CA ALA A 257 -18.69 -1.18 -14.18
C ALA A 257 -19.66 -0.51 -15.17
N PRO A 258 -20.37 -1.29 -16.02
CA PRO A 258 -21.46 -0.78 -16.85
C PRO A 258 -22.59 -0.15 -16.02
N GLU A 259 -23.43 0.64 -16.68
CA GLU A 259 -24.61 1.25 -16.06
C GLU A 259 -25.52 0.18 -15.43
N GLY A 260 -26.00 0.43 -14.21
CA GLY A 260 -26.81 -0.53 -13.45
C GLY A 260 -26.01 -1.65 -12.77
N CYS A 261 -24.69 -1.72 -13.02
CA CYS A 261 -23.80 -2.71 -12.42
C CYS A 261 -22.85 -2.07 -11.39
N THR A 262 -22.28 -2.90 -10.52
CA THR A 262 -21.28 -2.44 -9.56
C THR A 262 -20.15 -3.46 -9.44
N ALA A 263 -18.91 -2.97 -9.43
CA ALA A 263 -17.75 -3.75 -9.05
C ALA A 263 -17.55 -3.73 -7.52
N LEU A 264 -17.25 -4.89 -6.95
CA LEU A 264 -16.99 -5.06 -5.52
C LEU A 264 -15.72 -5.89 -5.32
N THR A 265 -14.98 -5.62 -4.25
CA THR A 265 -13.81 -6.42 -3.87
C THR A 265 -13.77 -6.66 -2.37
N THR A 266 -13.23 -7.81 -1.97
CA THR A 266 -12.85 -8.09 -0.58
C THR A 266 -11.47 -8.70 -0.52
N TYR A 267 -10.76 -8.43 0.59
CA TYR A 267 -9.48 -9.03 0.88
C TYR A 267 -9.61 -9.99 2.05
N LEU A 268 -9.03 -11.16 1.89
CA LEU A 268 -8.93 -12.20 2.91
C LEU A 268 -7.46 -12.43 3.25
N ALA A 269 -7.17 -12.81 4.47
CA ALA A 269 -5.84 -13.30 4.83
C ALA A 269 -5.56 -14.57 4.01
N GLY A 270 -4.40 -14.61 3.38
CA GLY A 270 -3.97 -15.75 2.55
C GLY A 270 -2.57 -16.22 2.94
N ASP A 271 -2.39 -17.52 3.08
CA ASP A 271 -1.08 -18.11 3.32
C ASP A 271 -0.31 -18.30 2.00
N PHE A 272 0.87 -17.70 1.91
CA PHE A 272 1.69 -17.75 0.70
C PHE A 272 2.17 -19.15 0.37
N GLU A 273 2.67 -19.89 1.37
CA GLU A 273 3.24 -21.21 1.14
C GLU A 273 2.15 -22.21 0.74
N TYR A 274 1.00 -22.16 1.41
CA TYR A 274 -0.14 -23.00 1.05
C TYR A 274 -0.53 -22.80 -0.42
N TRP A 275 -0.78 -21.56 -0.83
CA TRP A 275 -1.25 -21.26 -2.18
C TRP A 275 -0.22 -21.55 -3.27
N THR A 276 1.05 -21.32 -2.99
CA THR A 276 2.14 -21.61 -3.93
C THR A 276 2.33 -23.11 -4.09
N LYS A 277 2.39 -23.86 -2.98
CA LYS A 277 2.49 -25.32 -2.99
C LYS A 277 1.29 -25.95 -3.70
N LEU A 278 0.09 -25.49 -3.37
CA LEU A 278 -1.15 -26.03 -3.99
C LEU A 278 -1.17 -25.79 -5.50
N ARG A 279 -0.78 -24.59 -5.95
CA ARG A 279 -0.72 -24.22 -7.37
C ARG A 279 0.25 -25.11 -8.17
N VAL A 280 1.41 -25.43 -7.58
CA VAL A 280 2.45 -26.23 -8.24
C VAL A 280 2.10 -27.71 -8.23
N ASN A 281 1.63 -28.23 -7.10
CA ASN A 281 1.46 -29.65 -6.89
C ASN A 281 0.08 -30.18 -7.34
N ASP A 282 -0.96 -29.35 -7.26
CA ASP A 282 -2.33 -29.74 -7.62
C ASP A 282 -3.13 -28.54 -8.16
N LYS A 283 -2.92 -28.25 -9.43
CA LYS A 283 -3.59 -27.12 -10.10
C LYS A 283 -5.11 -27.25 -10.10
N LYS A 284 -5.64 -28.48 -10.18
CA LYS A 284 -7.10 -28.72 -10.15
C LYS A 284 -7.67 -28.29 -8.80
N LYS A 285 -7.09 -28.78 -7.72
CA LYS A 285 -7.49 -28.44 -6.35
C LYS A 285 -7.31 -26.95 -6.05
N TYR A 286 -6.25 -26.34 -6.59
CA TYR A 286 -6.04 -24.88 -6.50
C TYR A 286 -7.21 -24.10 -7.11
N ASP A 287 -7.69 -24.49 -8.29
CA ASP A 287 -8.81 -23.85 -8.96
C ASP A 287 -10.15 -24.12 -8.27
N GLU A 288 -10.34 -25.34 -7.74
CA GLU A 288 -11.51 -25.73 -6.94
C GLU A 288 -11.58 -24.90 -5.64
N GLU A 289 -10.46 -24.72 -4.96
CA GLU A 289 -10.38 -23.94 -3.72
C GLU A 289 -10.67 -22.45 -3.94
N LYS A 290 -10.17 -21.86 -5.03
CA LYS A 290 -10.53 -20.51 -5.45
C LYS A 290 -12.05 -20.36 -5.65
N LYS A 291 -12.67 -21.31 -6.33
CA LYS A 291 -14.12 -21.31 -6.56
C LYS A 291 -14.92 -21.46 -5.27
N ARG A 292 -14.47 -22.35 -4.36
CA ARG A 292 -15.10 -22.52 -3.05
C ARG A 292 -15.12 -21.22 -2.26
N ILE A 293 -13.97 -20.56 -2.16
CA ILE A 293 -13.86 -19.30 -1.41
C ILE A 293 -14.69 -18.18 -2.06
N ALA A 294 -14.68 -18.09 -3.39
CA ALA A 294 -15.52 -17.13 -4.10
C ALA A 294 -17.01 -17.35 -3.80
N ALA A 295 -17.46 -18.61 -3.80
CA ALA A 295 -18.85 -18.94 -3.48
C ALA A 295 -19.22 -18.56 -2.04
N GLU A 296 -18.35 -18.83 -1.06
CA GLU A 296 -18.58 -18.44 0.35
C GLU A 296 -18.61 -16.92 0.53
N VAL A 297 -17.76 -16.17 -0.19
CA VAL A 297 -17.79 -14.71 -0.22
C VAL A 297 -19.11 -14.21 -0.80
N ILE A 298 -19.53 -14.74 -1.97
CA ILE A 298 -20.78 -14.35 -2.62
C ILE A 298 -21.98 -14.65 -1.71
N GLU A 299 -22.06 -15.83 -1.10
CA GLU A 299 -23.12 -16.17 -0.14
C GLU A 299 -23.16 -15.22 1.05
N THR A 300 -21.98 -14.83 1.56
CA THR A 300 -21.88 -13.89 2.67
C THR A 300 -22.37 -12.50 2.29
N VAL A 301 -22.02 -12.03 1.09
CA VAL A 301 -22.50 -10.74 0.58
C VAL A 301 -23.99 -10.78 0.29
N ASP A 302 -24.51 -11.92 -0.23
CA ASP A 302 -25.95 -12.12 -0.49
C ASP A 302 -26.79 -12.05 0.79
N LYS A 303 -26.31 -12.61 1.91
CA LYS A 303 -26.95 -12.45 3.24
C LYS A 303 -27.04 -10.99 3.67
N LYS A 304 -26.03 -10.19 3.34
CA LYS A 304 -25.99 -8.75 3.66
C LYS A 304 -26.83 -7.91 2.71
N PHE A 305 -26.87 -8.30 1.43
CA PHE A 305 -27.57 -7.64 0.34
C PHE A 305 -28.38 -8.70 -0.44
N PRO A 306 -29.63 -9.01 0.00
CA PRO A 306 -30.43 -10.07 -0.60
C PRO A 306 -30.61 -9.88 -2.12
N GLY A 307 -30.37 -10.96 -2.86
CA GLY A 307 -30.38 -10.96 -4.33
C GLY A 307 -29.03 -10.74 -4.99
N PHE A 308 -27.99 -10.39 -4.22
CA PHE A 308 -26.64 -10.17 -4.75
C PHE A 308 -26.10 -11.41 -5.46
N GLY A 309 -26.23 -12.60 -4.84
CA GLY A 309 -25.69 -13.84 -5.41
C GLY A 309 -26.22 -14.16 -6.81
N LYS A 310 -27.49 -13.81 -7.09
CA LYS A 310 -28.11 -13.97 -8.41
C LYS A 310 -27.70 -12.92 -9.42
N SER A 311 -27.21 -11.76 -8.94
CA SER A 311 -26.80 -10.64 -9.79
C SER A 311 -25.32 -10.69 -10.16
N VAL A 312 -24.53 -11.58 -9.57
CA VAL A 312 -23.08 -11.71 -9.89
C VAL A 312 -22.92 -12.28 -11.28
N GLU A 313 -22.28 -11.53 -12.17
CA GLU A 313 -22.03 -11.92 -13.57
C GLU A 313 -20.57 -12.36 -13.77
N VAL A 314 -19.64 -11.77 -13.04
CA VAL A 314 -18.21 -12.06 -13.16
C VAL A 314 -17.56 -12.13 -11.79
N THR A 315 -16.60 -13.05 -11.66
CA THR A 315 -15.82 -13.23 -10.42
C THR A 315 -14.38 -13.56 -10.79
N ASP A 316 -13.44 -12.85 -10.14
CA ASP A 316 -12.03 -13.19 -10.20
C ASP A 316 -11.45 -13.37 -8.79
N VAL A 317 -10.49 -14.28 -8.67
CA VAL A 317 -9.81 -14.58 -7.42
C VAL A 317 -8.31 -14.55 -7.61
N ALA A 318 -7.65 -13.56 -7.02
CA ALA A 318 -6.20 -13.48 -6.94
C ALA A 318 -5.73 -14.05 -5.59
N THR A 319 -4.83 -15.03 -5.62
CA THR A 319 -4.20 -15.63 -4.44
C THR A 319 -2.81 -15.03 -4.21
N PRO A 320 -2.14 -15.28 -3.07
CA PRO A 320 -0.74 -14.91 -2.88
C PRO A 320 0.20 -15.36 -4.02
N ALA A 321 -0.02 -16.57 -4.57
CA ALA A 321 0.71 -17.06 -5.73
C ALA A 321 0.40 -16.28 -7.02
N THR A 322 -0.75 -15.64 -7.13
CA THR A 322 -1.11 -14.74 -8.23
C THR A 322 -0.31 -13.44 -8.10
N TYR A 323 -0.28 -12.85 -6.91
CA TYR A 323 0.51 -11.63 -6.66
C TYR A 323 1.99 -11.84 -6.97
N GLU A 324 2.62 -12.90 -6.44
CA GLU A 324 4.01 -13.19 -6.75
C GLU A 324 4.27 -13.33 -8.25
N ARG A 325 3.40 -14.07 -8.95
CA ARG A 325 3.57 -14.32 -10.40
C ARG A 325 3.53 -13.04 -11.23
N TYR A 326 2.65 -12.10 -10.89
CA TYR A 326 2.49 -10.87 -11.68
C TYR A 326 3.40 -9.73 -11.25
N THR A 327 3.73 -9.64 -9.98
CA THR A 327 4.50 -8.51 -9.43
C THR A 327 5.95 -8.87 -9.08
N GLY A 328 6.26 -10.15 -8.94
CA GLY A 328 7.53 -10.61 -8.40
C GLY A 328 7.73 -10.29 -6.92
N ASN A 329 6.73 -9.74 -6.22
CA ASN A 329 6.86 -9.35 -4.82
C ASN A 329 7.16 -10.55 -3.92
N TRP A 330 8.17 -10.38 -3.11
CA TRP A 330 8.68 -11.40 -2.19
C TRP A 330 7.59 -12.00 -1.30
N MET A 331 7.44 -13.32 -1.42
CA MET A 331 6.44 -14.12 -0.71
C MET A 331 4.99 -13.62 -0.95
N GLY A 332 4.69 -13.15 -2.14
CA GLY A 332 3.34 -12.71 -2.51
C GLY A 332 2.79 -11.55 -1.68
N SER A 333 3.67 -10.76 -1.05
CA SER A 333 3.28 -9.56 -0.32
C SER A 333 2.57 -8.58 -1.26
N PHE A 334 1.46 -7.97 -0.82
CA PHE A 334 0.76 -7.02 -1.69
C PHE A 334 1.47 -5.66 -1.78
N GLU A 335 2.35 -5.36 -0.82
CA GLU A 335 3.25 -4.20 -0.80
C GLU A 335 4.61 -4.59 -0.20
N GLY A 336 5.57 -3.66 -0.13
CA GLY A 336 6.90 -3.89 0.42
C GLY A 336 6.94 -3.94 1.96
N TRP A 337 7.79 -3.10 2.55
CA TRP A 337 7.95 -3.07 3.99
C TRP A 337 6.77 -2.43 4.71
N LEU A 338 6.24 -3.13 5.71
CA LEU A 338 5.23 -2.59 6.60
C LEU A 338 5.79 -1.38 7.38
N MET A 339 5.04 -0.28 7.41
CA MET A 339 5.37 0.90 8.20
C MET A 339 5.10 0.62 9.69
N THR A 340 6.10 0.09 10.37
CA THR A 340 6.08 -0.15 11.82
C THR A 340 6.91 0.91 12.54
N PRO A 341 6.80 1.08 13.87
CA PRO A 341 7.69 1.95 14.63
C PRO A 341 9.19 1.67 14.38
N LYS A 342 9.56 0.40 14.17
CA LYS A 342 10.95 0.02 13.87
C LYS A 342 11.40 0.47 12.48
N THR A 343 10.55 0.28 11.47
CA THR A 343 10.89 0.66 10.09
C THR A 343 10.94 2.17 9.91
N MET A 344 10.08 2.91 10.62
CA MET A 344 10.09 4.39 10.62
C MET A 344 11.39 4.98 11.16
N LEU A 345 12.06 4.33 12.09
CA LEU A 345 13.31 4.79 12.71
C LEU A 345 14.56 4.27 11.97
N THR A 346 14.41 3.51 10.89
CA THR A 346 15.52 2.89 10.18
C THR A 346 15.61 3.40 8.76
N LYS A 347 16.73 4.06 8.42
CA LYS A 347 17.01 4.40 7.02
C LYS A 347 17.37 3.15 6.22
N ILE A 348 16.50 2.76 5.29
CA ILE A 348 16.77 1.70 4.32
C ILE A 348 17.62 2.30 3.21
N PRO A 349 18.73 1.66 2.81
CA PRO A 349 19.58 2.18 1.76
C PRO A 349 18.89 2.04 0.39
N ASP A 350 19.04 3.04 -0.43
CA ASP A 350 18.63 3.08 -1.84
C ASP A 350 19.79 2.73 -2.79
N THR A 351 20.98 2.47 -2.24
CA THR A 351 22.19 2.00 -2.94
C THR A 351 22.75 0.78 -2.23
N LEU A 352 23.60 0.01 -2.91
CA LEU A 352 24.21 -1.18 -2.37
C LEU A 352 25.72 -1.00 -2.18
N PRO A 353 26.33 -1.58 -1.13
CA PRO A 353 27.75 -1.43 -0.86
C PRO A 353 28.60 -2.03 -1.97
N GLY A 354 29.58 -1.25 -2.46
CA GLY A 354 30.51 -1.70 -3.52
C GLY A 354 29.91 -1.72 -4.94
N LEU A 355 28.65 -1.31 -5.14
CA LEU A 355 28.03 -1.21 -6.45
C LEU A 355 27.77 0.26 -6.80
N LYS A 356 28.44 0.75 -7.85
CA LYS A 356 28.26 2.10 -8.38
C LYS A 356 27.18 2.11 -9.47
N ASP A 357 26.63 3.30 -9.76
CA ASP A 357 25.64 3.55 -10.81
C ASP A 357 24.40 2.66 -10.72
N PHE A 358 24.05 2.30 -9.49
CA PHE A 358 22.90 1.49 -9.14
C PHE A 358 22.09 2.13 -8.03
N TYR A 359 20.76 2.17 -8.23
CA TYR A 359 19.82 2.68 -7.26
C TYR A 359 18.59 1.76 -7.15
N MET A 360 17.98 1.76 -5.97
CA MET A 360 16.70 1.12 -5.72
C MET A 360 15.67 2.18 -5.36
N ILE A 361 14.44 2.01 -5.83
CA ILE A 361 13.31 2.91 -5.53
C ILE A 361 12.07 2.11 -5.14
N GLY A 362 11.04 2.79 -4.64
CA GLY A 362 9.73 2.20 -4.33
C GLY A 362 9.62 1.64 -2.92
N GLN A 363 8.68 0.73 -2.78
CA GLN A 363 8.19 0.21 -1.50
C GLN A 363 9.20 -0.61 -0.68
N TRP A 364 10.30 -1.01 -1.30
CA TRP A 364 11.38 -1.78 -0.63
C TRP A 364 12.49 -0.90 -0.08
N VAL A 365 12.46 0.39 -0.36
CA VAL A 365 13.38 1.40 0.22
C VAL A 365 12.62 2.45 1.06
N MET A 366 11.31 2.59 0.85
CA MET A 366 10.45 3.45 1.67
C MET A 366 9.28 2.63 2.23
N PRO A 367 9.26 2.35 3.55
CA PRO A 367 8.15 1.64 4.20
C PRO A 367 6.81 2.36 4.06
N GLY A 368 5.73 1.58 4.03
CA GLY A 368 4.37 2.10 3.91
C GLY A 368 3.73 1.85 2.55
N GLY A 369 4.57 1.61 1.54
CA GLY A 369 4.11 1.25 0.20
C GLY A 369 3.30 2.32 -0.52
N GLY A 370 2.53 1.88 -1.50
CA GLY A 370 1.63 2.73 -2.28
C GLY A 370 2.34 3.69 -3.25
N LEU A 371 1.53 4.46 -3.96
CA LEU A 371 1.98 5.45 -4.94
C LEU A 371 2.99 6.47 -4.37
N PRO A 372 2.83 6.98 -3.11
CA PRO A 372 3.77 7.94 -2.56
C PRO A 372 5.20 7.41 -2.46
N SER A 373 5.40 6.14 -2.12
CA SER A 373 6.74 5.56 -2.00
C SER A 373 7.47 5.51 -3.34
N GLY A 374 6.76 5.15 -4.41
CA GLY A 374 7.31 5.16 -5.77
C GLY A 374 7.70 6.56 -6.23
N LEU A 375 6.77 7.51 -6.11
CA LEU A 375 6.98 8.89 -6.53
C LEU A 375 8.11 9.59 -5.77
N MET A 376 8.11 9.50 -4.44
CA MET A 376 9.09 10.19 -3.60
C MET A 376 10.49 9.61 -3.78
N THR A 377 10.64 8.29 -3.81
CA THR A 377 11.96 7.66 -3.99
C THR A 377 12.50 7.85 -5.40
N GLY A 378 11.65 7.80 -6.43
CA GLY A 378 12.03 8.13 -7.80
C GLY A 378 12.54 9.57 -7.92
N LYS A 379 11.78 10.54 -7.38
CA LYS A 379 12.17 11.95 -7.34
C LYS A 379 13.55 12.15 -6.67
N GLU A 380 13.78 11.50 -5.53
CA GLU A 380 15.05 11.64 -4.79
C GLU A 380 16.24 11.04 -5.56
N VAL A 381 16.07 9.92 -6.26
CA VAL A 381 17.13 9.34 -7.10
C VAL A 381 17.42 10.26 -8.29
N ILE A 382 16.40 10.82 -8.95
CA ILE A 382 16.64 11.76 -10.06
C ILE A 382 17.32 13.05 -9.58
N LYS A 383 16.95 13.58 -8.42
CA LYS A 383 17.67 14.73 -7.81
C LYS A 383 19.16 14.41 -7.59
N LYS A 384 19.48 13.20 -7.10
CA LYS A 384 20.88 12.77 -6.93
C LYS A 384 21.63 12.71 -8.25
N LEU A 385 21.02 12.13 -9.28
CA LEU A 385 21.61 12.01 -10.62
C LEU A 385 21.85 13.40 -11.24
N CYS A 386 20.86 14.29 -11.20
CA CYS A 386 21.03 15.68 -11.65
C CYS A 386 22.19 16.38 -10.92
N GLY A 387 22.31 16.18 -9.59
CA GLY A 387 23.42 16.74 -8.82
C GLY A 387 24.78 16.18 -9.21
N LEU A 388 24.89 14.90 -9.56
CA LEU A 388 26.13 14.29 -10.06
C LEU A 388 26.52 14.86 -11.42
N ASP A 389 25.56 15.14 -12.28
CA ASP A 389 25.74 15.71 -13.61
C ASP A 389 25.89 17.23 -13.61
N GLY A 390 25.84 17.89 -12.43
CA GLY A 390 25.88 19.36 -12.30
C GLY A 390 24.63 20.05 -12.85
N ILE A 391 23.51 19.33 -13.00
CA ILE A 391 22.25 19.83 -13.54
C ILE A 391 21.33 20.20 -12.37
N GLN A 392 20.72 21.39 -12.43
CA GLN A 392 19.69 21.75 -11.45
C GLN A 392 18.42 20.94 -11.69
N PHE A 393 17.99 20.21 -10.66
CA PHE A 393 16.68 19.55 -10.70
C PHE A 393 15.56 20.60 -10.66
N THR A 394 14.69 20.59 -11.66
CA THR A 394 13.53 21.46 -11.75
C THR A 394 12.26 20.63 -11.94
N VAL A 395 11.15 21.06 -11.34
CA VAL A 395 9.82 20.48 -11.59
C VAL A 395 9.02 21.57 -12.31
N ASN A 396 8.67 21.31 -13.54
CA ASN A 396 7.71 22.16 -14.23
C ASN A 396 6.34 22.00 -13.55
N LYS A 397 5.80 23.11 -13.04
CA LYS A 397 4.38 23.10 -12.64
C LYS A 397 3.54 22.88 -13.90
N PRO A 398 2.47 22.06 -13.84
CA PRO A 398 1.55 21.90 -14.95
C PRO A 398 0.87 23.21 -15.30
#